data_d58ab5bde5caf7350d5409cbac35029b
#
_entry.id   d58ab5bde5caf7350d5409cbac35029b
#
_cell.length_a   1.000
_cell.length_b   1.000
_cell.length_c   1.000
_cell.angle_alpha   90.00
_cell.angle_beta   90.00
_cell.angle_gamma   90.00
#
_symmetry.space_group_name_H-M   'P 1'
#
loop_
_entity.id
_entity.type
_entity.pdbx_description
1 polymer ?
#
loop_
_entity_poly.entity_id
_entity_poly.type
_entity_poly.pdbx_seq_one_letter_code
_entity_poly.pdbx_strand_id
1 'polypeptide(L)'
;MADIKKRKVFILCNKLTGGGVEKILQEVANYLAAKPDLYDVTVTVLEGPDEGRNLFLSNIKIKGVFRSSAAYKKWSLAWFWFKLRQLLYCIYLLLGQYDILLTIKDGWYIKLGAHMRANRKIAWVHTAALNNDWASQFFKSPEEERKCMSSFDNVICVSECKRQAVLDYSGDPGNLTVCYNPLNVLDIIERSKEEYILPANVSHPVFIAVNRLVDVKENIRLLECAKVLREKYDFSLWIVGDGEERENLENYIAEHKLTNVELLGWQENPYPIITAADWFVSASTCETYGLTLQEANILGKPGLVATLPVFEECADLSKVILVENSVEGLLNGMIEILENKVRISIDSDSERLHDKLYNERFKQIEKTILG
;
A
#
# COMPACT_ATOMS: atom_id res chain seq x y z
N MET A 1 -31.29 10.94 -26.66
CA MET A 1 -30.07 10.57 -25.98
C MET A 1 -30.09 9.07 -25.81
N ALA A 2 -29.12 8.33 -26.34
CA ALA A 2 -29.08 6.88 -26.12
C ALA A 2 -28.94 6.65 -24.62
N ASP A 3 -29.79 5.77 -24.06
CA ASP A 3 -29.71 5.36 -22.66
C ASP A 3 -28.35 4.67 -22.44
N ILE A 4 -27.38 5.40 -21.90
CA ILE A 4 -26.05 4.84 -21.59
C ILE A 4 -26.28 3.83 -20.46
N LYS A 5 -26.31 2.54 -20.79
CA LYS A 5 -26.50 1.49 -19.82
C LYS A 5 -25.38 1.54 -18.76
N LYS A 6 -25.76 1.84 -17.52
CA LYS A 6 -24.87 1.90 -16.38
C LYS A 6 -24.11 0.58 -16.22
N ARG A 7 -22.76 0.64 -16.15
CA ARG A 7 -21.90 -0.54 -16.01
C ARG A 7 -21.78 -0.98 -14.54
N LYS A 8 -22.00 -2.26 -14.28
CA LYS A 8 -21.83 -2.83 -12.93
C LYS A 8 -20.37 -3.22 -12.72
N VAL A 9 -19.69 -2.47 -11.87
CA VAL A 9 -18.29 -2.73 -11.47
C VAL A 9 -18.28 -3.51 -10.16
N PHE A 10 -17.69 -4.69 -10.22
CA PHE A 10 -17.54 -5.57 -9.07
C PHE A 10 -16.08 -5.65 -8.68
N ILE A 11 -15.75 -5.17 -7.47
CA ILE A 11 -14.39 -5.12 -6.96
C ILE A 11 -14.20 -6.19 -5.89
N LEU A 12 -13.25 -7.10 -6.12
CA LEU A 12 -12.93 -8.19 -5.22
C LEU A 12 -11.68 -7.85 -4.41
N CYS A 13 -11.79 -7.88 -3.08
CA CYS A 13 -10.71 -7.56 -2.15
C CYS A 13 -10.73 -8.47 -0.90
N ASN A 14 -9.70 -8.33 -0.04
CA ASN A 14 -9.62 -9.07 1.22
C ASN A 14 -10.30 -8.33 2.38
N LYS A 15 -10.02 -7.05 2.54
CA LYS A 15 -10.52 -6.18 3.62
C LYS A 15 -10.65 -4.74 3.13
N LEU A 16 -11.29 -3.88 3.92
CA LEU A 16 -11.63 -2.51 3.52
C LEU A 16 -10.59 -1.48 3.97
N THR A 17 -9.78 -1.78 4.97
CA THR A 17 -8.80 -0.85 5.57
C THR A 17 -7.55 -1.58 6.07
N GLY A 18 -6.49 -0.86 6.38
CA GLY A 18 -5.30 -1.35 7.08
C GLY A 18 -4.00 -1.41 6.28
N GLY A 19 -3.93 -0.83 5.08
CA GLY A 19 -2.68 -0.76 4.31
C GLY A 19 -2.78 -0.01 3.00
N GLY A 20 -1.67 0.07 2.27
CA GLY A 20 -1.59 0.79 0.99
C GLY A 20 -2.52 0.25 -0.09
N VAL A 21 -2.69 -1.07 -0.16
CA VAL A 21 -3.60 -1.70 -1.14
C VAL A 21 -5.05 -1.33 -0.86
N GLU A 22 -5.44 -1.35 0.42
CA GLU A 22 -6.78 -0.98 0.86
C GLU A 22 -7.07 0.50 0.61
N LYS A 23 -6.06 1.37 0.74
CA LYS A 23 -6.18 2.79 0.36
C LYS A 23 -6.43 2.95 -1.14
N ILE A 24 -5.71 2.22 -1.99
CA ILE A 24 -5.95 2.24 -3.44
C ILE A 24 -7.34 1.68 -3.79
N LEU A 25 -7.80 0.65 -3.08
CA LEU A 25 -9.16 0.14 -3.22
C LEU A 25 -10.20 1.25 -2.97
N GLN A 26 -10.04 2.01 -1.87
CA GLN A 26 -10.94 3.10 -1.51
C GLN A 26 -10.95 4.19 -2.57
N GLU A 27 -9.77 4.64 -3.00
CA GLU A 27 -9.61 5.68 -4.03
C GLU A 27 -10.29 5.25 -5.34
N VAL A 28 -10.03 4.02 -5.82
CA VAL A 28 -10.59 3.52 -7.07
C VAL A 28 -12.12 3.33 -6.98
N ALA A 29 -12.60 2.76 -5.88
CA ALA A 29 -14.04 2.55 -5.69
C ALA A 29 -14.79 3.89 -5.61
N ASN A 30 -14.26 4.85 -4.84
CA ASN A 30 -14.84 6.19 -4.69
C ASN A 30 -14.79 6.98 -6.00
N TYR A 31 -13.68 6.95 -6.73
CA TYR A 31 -13.56 7.61 -8.03
C TYR A 31 -14.60 7.12 -9.03
N LEU A 32 -14.82 5.80 -9.12
CA LEU A 32 -15.83 5.23 -10.01
C LEU A 32 -17.24 5.57 -9.52
N ALA A 33 -17.50 5.46 -8.22
CA ALA A 33 -18.81 5.73 -7.63
C ALA A 33 -19.22 7.21 -7.65
N ALA A 34 -18.25 8.13 -7.73
CA ALA A 34 -18.50 9.56 -7.94
C ALA A 34 -19.14 9.85 -9.32
N LYS A 35 -19.19 8.86 -10.23
CA LYS A 35 -19.83 8.92 -11.55
C LYS A 35 -21.06 8.00 -11.59
N PRO A 36 -22.14 8.28 -10.81
CA PRO A 36 -23.24 7.35 -10.58
C PRO A 36 -24.07 7.09 -11.83
N ASP A 37 -24.02 7.94 -12.84
CA ASP A 37 -24.69 7.74 -14.12
C ASP A 37 -23.98 6.70 -15.02
N LEU A 38 -22.68 6.48 -14.79
CA LEU A 38 -21.83 5.58 -15.57
C LEU A 38 -21.62 4.23 -14.87
N TYR A 39 -21.48 4.24 -13.52
CA TYR A 39 -21.08 3.05 -12.75
C TYR A 39 -22.01 2.72 -11.59
N ASP A 40 -22.25 1.44 -11.38
CA ASP A 40 -22.84 0.84 -10.17
C ASP A 40 -21.77 -0.01 -9.49
N VAL A 41 -21.15 0.53 -8.43
CA VAL A 41 -19.98 -0.07 -7.80
C VAL A 41 -20.38 -0.97 -6.64
N THR A 42 -19.89 -2.21 -6.67
CA THR A 42 -20.00 -3.16 -5.58
C THR A 42 -18.60 -3.61 -5.14
N VAL A 43 -18.24 -3.37 -3.89
CA VAL A 43 -17.02 -3.89 -3.26
C VAL A 43 -17.36 -5.17 -2.51
N THR A 44 -16.57 -6.21 -2.73
CA THR A 44 -16.79 -7.53 -2.13
C THR A 44 -15.58 -7.96 -1.32
N VAL A 45 -15.81 -8.26 -0.04
CA VAL A 45 -14.81 -8.73 0.91
C VAL A 45 -14.99 -10.22 1.16
N LEU A 46 -13.94 -11.02 0.96
CA LEU A 46 -14.00 -12.47 1.20
C LEU A 46 -13.78 -12.85 2.67
N GLU A 47 -12.91 -12.11 3.35
CA GLU A 47 -12.61 -12.31 4.77
C GLU A 47 -12.05 -11.00 5.34
N GLY A 48 -12.56 -10.55 6.46
CA GLY A 48 -12.04 -9.35 7.13
C GLY A 48 -13.05 -8.69 8.07
N PRO A 49 -12.59 -7.77 8.92
CA PRO A 49 -13.49 -6.97 9.75
C PRO A 49 -14.37 -6.07 8.88
N ASP A 50 -15.49 -5.66 9.45
CA ASP A 50 -16.45 -4.72 8.83
C ASP A 50 -16.05 -3.24 9.04
N GLU A 51 -14.83 -3.02 9.43
CA GLU A 51 -14.24 -1.70 9.65
C GLU A 51 -13.92 -1.00 8.33
N GLY A 52 -14.00 0.34 8.32
CA GLY A 52 -13.64 1.17 7.15
C GLY A 52 -14.78 1.37 6.14
N ARG A 53 -16.02 0.97 6.41
CA ARG A 53 -17.16 1.26 5.51
C ARG A 53 -17.39 2.75 5.32
N ASN A 54 -17.13 3.55 6.34
CA ASN A 54 -17.24 5.00 6.32
C ASN A 54 -16.24 5.68 5.37
N LEU A 55 -15.22 4.97 4.91
CA LEU A 55 -14.24 5.46 3.94
C LEU A 55 -14.73 5.37 2.49
N PHE A 56 -15.89 4.77 2.27
CA PHE A 56 -16.51 4.62 0.97
C PHE A 56 -17.74 5.51 0.82
N LEU A 57 -17.98 6.01 -0.41
CA LEU A 57 -19.19 6.76 -0.72
C LEU A 57 -20.44 5.91 -0.46
N SER A 58 -21.51 6.55 0.01
CA SER A 58 -22.76 5.90 0.44
C SER A 58 -23.49 5.13 -0.67
N ASN A 59 -23.21 5.43 -1.93
CA ASN A 59 -23.76 4.73 -3.09
C ASN A 59 -22.99 3.45 -3.47
N ILE A 60 -21.86 3.14 -2.79
CA ILE A 60 -21.12 1.89 -2.98
C ILE A 60 -21.79 0.78 -2.18
N LYS A 61 -22.08 -0.32 -2.87
CA LYS A 61 -22.61 -1.53 -2.24
C LYS A 61 -21.45 -2.36 -1.67
N ILE A 62 -21.37 -2.52 -0.35
CA ILE A 62 -20.34 -3.34 0.29
C ILE A 62 -20.96 -4.68 0.72
N LYS A 63 -20.43 -5.78 0.20
CA LYS A 63 -20.92 -7.15 0.46
C LYS A 63 -19.76 -8.03 0.93
N GLY A 64 -20.05 -9.16 1.58
CA GLY A 64 -19.02 -10.14 1.89
C GLY A 64 -19.22 -10.94 3.17
N VAL A 65 -18.15 -11.64 3.55
CA VAL A 65 -18.07 -12.44 4.78
C VAL A 65 -17.24 -11.64 5.79
N PHE A 66 -17.93 -10.77 6.55
CA PHE A 66 -17.30 -9.82 7.47
C PHE A 66 -16.97 -10.47 8.81
N ARG A 67 -16.02 -11.38 8.83
CA ARG A 67 -15.32 -11.87 10.04
C ARG A 67 -14.02 -12.52 9.61
N SER A 68 -12.99 -12.41 10.45
CA SER A 68 -11.75 -13.14 10.22
C SER A 68 -11.87 -14.58 10.76
N SER A 69 -11.28 -15.54 10.04
CA SER A 69 -11.12 -16.92 10.53
C SER A 69 -10.35 -16.97 11.86
N ALA A 70 -9.47 -15.99 12.11
CA ALA A 70 -8.73 -15.84 13.37
C ALA A 70 -9.65 -15.56 14.57
N ALA A 71 -10.87 -15.04 14.36
CA ALA A 71 -11.85 -14.84 15.43
C ALA A 71 -12.43 -16.14 16.00
N TYR A 72 -12.12 -17.29 15.38
CA TYR A 72 -12.65 -18.58 15.78
C TYR A 72 -11.53 -19.56 16.14
N LYS A 73 -11.70 -20.30 17.24
CA LYS A 73 -10.80 -21.39 17.57
C LYS A 73 -10.77 -22.40 16.41
N LYS A 74 -9.59 -22.65 15.84
CA LYS A 74 -9.38 -23.59 14.72
C LYS A 74 -10.02 -24.96 15.08
N TRP A 75 -10.71 -25.56 14.10
CA TRP A 75 -11.46 -26.81 14.25
C TRP A 75 -12.68 -26.77 15.18
N SER A 76 -13.11 -25.61 15.67
CA SER A 76 -14.40 -25.47 16.36
C SER A 76 -15.57 -25.57 15.37
N LEU A 77 -16.77 -25.89 15.90
CA LEU A 77 -18.00 -25.90 15.09
C LEU A 77 -18.27 -24.51 14.45
N ALA A 78 -17.99 -23.43 15.18
CA ALA A 78 -18.12 -22.06 14.68
C ALA A 78 -17.13 -21.78 13.52
N TRP A 79 -15.90 -22.27 13.62
CA TRP A 79 -14.92 -22.18 12.54
C TRP A 79 -15.38 -22.96 11.30
N PHE A 80 -15.93 -24.16 11.46
CA PHE A 80 -16.47 -24.95 10.36
C PHE A 80 -17.61 -24.22 9.64
N TRP A 81 -18.58 -23.70 10.39
CA TRP A 81 -19.69 -22.91 9.80
C TRP A 81 -19.22 -21.65 9.10
N PHE A 82 -18.19 -20.99 9.65
CA PHE A 82 -17.58 -19.83 9.00
C PHE A 82 -16.95 -20.22 7.65
N LYS A 83 -16.16 -21.30 7.60
CA LYS A 83 -15.54 -21.82 6.37
C LYS A 83 -16.57 -22.29 5.33
N LEU A 84 -17.63 -22.93 5.78
CA LEU A 84 -18.75 -23.30 4.90
C LEU A 84 -19.42 -22.06 4.31
N ARG A 85 -19.69 -21.03 5.10
CA ARG A 85 -20.25 -19.77 4.62
C ARG A 85 -19.33 -19.10 3.60
N GLN A 86 -18.02 -19.09 3.86
CA GLN A 86 -17.02 -18.57 2.94
C GLN A 86 -17.03 -19.33 1.61
N LEU A 87 -17.06 -20.68 1.67
CA LEU A 87 -17.15 -21.52 0.49
C LEU A 87 -18.44 -21.26 -0.32
N LEU A 88 -19.59 -21.24 0.34
CA LEU A 88 -20.88 -20.94 -0.31
C LEU A 88 -20.87 -19.56 -0.99
N TYR A 89 -20.24 -18.57 -0.34
CA TYR A 89 -20.07 -17.25 -0.93
C TYR A 89 -19.15 -17.26 -2.14
N CYS A 90 -18.05 -17.99 -2.12
CA CYS A 90 -17.20 -18.19 -3.31
C CYS A 90 -17.97 -18.87 -4.46
N ILE A 91 -18.79 -19.90 -4.17
CA ILE A 91 -19.65 -20.54 -5.18
C ILE A 91 -20.65 -19.53 -5.76
N TYR A 92 -21.29 -18.73 -4.91
CA TYR A 92 -22.18 -17.65 -5.35
C TYR A 92 -21.46 -16.67 -6.31
N LEU A 93 -20.23 -16.27 -5.98
CA LEU A 93 -19.41 -15.40 -6.82
C LEU A 93 -19.08 -16.05 -8.18
N LEU A 94 -18.74 -17.33 -8.20
CA LEU A 94 -18.42 -18.08 -9.40
C LEU A 94 -19.64 -18.28 -10.33
N LEU A 95 -20.84 -18.35 -9.76
CA LEU A 95 -22.09 -18.48 -10.53
C LEU A 95 -22.60 -17.12 -11.04
N GLY A 96 -22.11 -16.02 -10.48
CA GLY A 96 -22.48 -14.67 -10.88
C GLY A 96 -21.98 -14.30 -12.27
N GLN A 97 -22.61 -13.29 -12.88
CA GLN A 97 -22.16 -12.65 -14.10
C GLN A 97 -22.06 -11.15 -13.87
N TYR A 98 -20.92 -10.56 -14.25
CA TYR A 98 -20.56 -9.18 -13.97
C TYR A 98 -20.26 -8.44 -15.28
N ASP A 99 -20.47 -7.12 -15.31
CA ASP A 99 -20.06 -6.32 -16.48
C ASP A 99 -18.54 -6.12 -16.42
N ILE A 100 -18.01 -5.63 -15.28
CA ILE A 100 -16.59 -5.47 -15.03
C ILE A 100 -16.23 -6.13 -13.69
N LEU A 101 -15.26 -7.02 -13.71
CA LEU A 101 -14.62 -7.59 -12.52
C LEU A 101 -13.25 -6.98 -12.33
N LEU A 102 -13.00 -6.40 -11.17
CA LEU A 102 -11.69 -5.88 -10.76
C LEU A 102 -11.22 -6.62 -9.51
N THR A 103 -10.07 -7.29 -9.56
CA THR A 103 -9.40 -7.85 -8.38
C THR A 103 -8.29 -6.92 -7.93
N ILE A 104 -8.40 -6.36 -6.71
CA ILE A 104 -7.40 -5.40 -6.15
C ILE A 104 -6.44 -6.11 -5.17
N LYS A 105 -6.32 -7.42 -5.25
CA LYS A 105 -5.41 -8.19 -4.39
C LYS A 105 -4.85 -9.36 -5.16
N ASP A 106 -3.58 -9.65 -4.92
CA ASP A 106 -2.86 -10.76 -5.54
C ASP A 106 -3.26 -12.13 -4.95
N GLY A 107 -2.63 -13.17 -5.46
CA GLY A 107 -2.75 -14.52 -4.96
C GLY A 107 -4.13 -15.11 -5.13
N TRP A 108 -4.78 -15.49 -4.03
CA TRP A 108 -6.11 -16.13 -4.04
C TRP A 108 -7.18 -15.33 -4.80
N TYR A 109 -7.13 -14.00 -4.78
CA TYR A 109 -8.13 -13.13 -5.42
C TYR A 109 -7.99 -13.16 -6.93
N ILE A 110 -6.77 -13.17 -7.47
CA ILE A 110 -6.50 -13.39 -8.90
C ILE A 110 -6.96 -14.80 -9.29
N LYS A 111 -6.62 -15.82 -8.50
CA LYS A 111 -7.04 -17.20 -8.75
C LYS A 111 -8.55 -17.36 -8.80
N LEU A 112 -9.27 -16.78 -7.83
CA LEU A 112 -10.75 -16.80 -7.82
C LEU A 112 -11.31 -16.01 -9.00
N GLY A 113 -10.83 -14.79 -9.25
CA GLY A 113 -11.26 -13.92 -10.35
C GLY A 113 -11.03 -14.56 -11.73
N ALA A 114 -9.95 -15.35 -11.89
CA ALA A 114 -9.69 -16.09 -13.12
C ALA A 114 -10.84 -17.02 -13.50
N HIS A 115 -11.55 -17.60 -12.52
CA HIS A 115 -12.67 -18.53 -12.71
C HIS A 115 -14.05 -17.85 -12.68
N MET A 116 -14.14 -16.56 -12.30
CA MET A 116 -15.38 -15.80 -12.31
C MET A 116 -15.76 -15.37 -13.75
N ARG A 117 -17.05 -15.14 -13.99
CA ARG A 117 -17.58 -14.72 -15.30
C ARG A 117 -17.82 -13.22 -15.31
N ALA A 118 -17.18 -12.50 -16.21
CA ALA A 118 -17.42 -11.09 -16.45
C ALA A 118 -17.24 -10.78 -17.94
N ASN A 119 -17.88 -9.70 -18.41
CA ASN A 119 -17.68 -9.21 -19.78
C ASN A 119 -16.27 -8.61 -19.94
N ARG A 120 -15.72 -8.06 -18.85
CA ARG A 120 -14.34 -7.57 -18.76
C ARG A 120 -13.75 -7.90 -17.40
N LYS A 121 -12.53 -8.42 -17.38
CA LYS A 121 -11.80 -8.83 -16.17
C LYS A 121 -10.48 -8.11 -16.07
N ILE A 122 -10.24 -7.44 -14.95
CA ILE A 122 -9.01 -6.72 -14.66
C ILE A 122 -8.43 -7.27 -13.36
N ALA A 123 -7.16 -7.64 -13.37
CA ALA A 123 -6.40 -7.91 -12.16
C ALA A 123 -5.46 -6.75 -11.83
N TRP A 124 -5.27 -6.45 -10.56
CA TRP A 124 -4.32 -5.44 -10.11
C TRP A 124 -3.33 -6.04 -9.12
N VAL A 125 -2.04 -5.98 -9.46
CA VAL A 125 -0.96 -6.66 -8.78
C VAL A 125 -0.17 -5.66 -7.94
N HIS A 126 -0.18 -5.84 -6.62
CA HIS A 126 0.38 -4.90 -5.66
C HIS A 126 1.54 -5.45 -4.83
N THR A 127 1.65 -6.79 -4.64
CA THR A 127 2.71 -7.37 -3.80
C THR A 127 4.02 -7.52 -4.55
N ALA A 128 5.13 -7.39 -3.84
CA ALA A 128 6.45 -7.63 -4.43
C ALA A 128 6.62 -9.12 -4.74
N ALA A 129 7.06 -9.44 -5.96
CA ALA A 129 7.53 -10.78 -6.28
C ALA A 129 9.01 -10.87 -5.87
N LEU A 130 9.26 -11.24 -4.64
CA LEU A 130 10.56 -11.72 -4.19
C LEU A 130 10.42 -13.19 -3.79
N ASN A 131 11.49 -13.96 -3.88
CA ASN A 131 11.57 -15.37 -3.53
C ASN A 131 10.79 -15.66 -2.25
N ASN A 132 9.65 -16.39 -2.34
CA ASN A 132 8.62 -16.63 -1.33
C ASN A 132 7.52 -15.55 -1.23
N ASP A 133 7.10 -14.94 -2.33
CA ASP A 133 5.95 -14.05 -2.35
C ASP A 133 4.72 -14.75 -1.74
N TRP A 134 4.09 -14.08 -0.76
CA TRP A 134 2.84 -14.51 -0.16
C TRP A 134 1.77 -14.85 -1.22
N ALA A 135 1.74 -14.14 -2.34
CA ALA A 135 0.78 -14.35 -3.40
C ALA A 135 1.00 -15.68 -4.13
N SER A 136 2.24 -16.07 -4.35
CA SER A 136 2.61 -17.28 -5.09
C SER A 136 2.20 -18.59 -4.39
N GLN A 137 2.11 -18.58 -3.05
CA GLN A 137 1.70 -19.77 -2.29
C GLN A 137 0.29 -20.28 -2.64
N PHE A 138 -0.54 -19.46 -3.28
CA PHE A 138 -1.89 -19.85 -3.70
C PHE A 138 -1.93 -20.58 -5.05
N PHE A 139 -0.81 -20.62 -5.76
CA PHE A 139 -0.66 -21.33 -7.02
C PHE A 139 0.22 -22.56 -6.84
N LYS A 140 0.00 -23.60 -7.66
CA LYS A 140 0.82 -24.82 -7.63
C LYS A 140 2.17 -24.61 -8.31
N SER A 141 2.25 -23.66 -9.22
CA SER A 141 3.45 -23.32 -9.95
C SER A 141 3.34 -21.89 -10.56
N PRO A 142 4.47 -21.28 -10.96
CA PRO A 142 4.48 -20.05 -11.73
C PRO A 142 3.64 -20.10 -13.01
N GLU A 143 3.59 -21.26 -13.67
CA GLU A 143 2.77 -21.47 -14.89
C GLU A 143 1.26 -21.42 -14.59
N GLU A 144 0.82 -21.92 -13.43
CA GLU A 144 -0.60 -21.79 -13.02
C GLU A 144 -0.93 -20.32 -12.77
N GLU A 145 -0.06 -19.57 -12.10
CA GLU A 145 -0.23 -18.14 -11.86
C GLU A 145 -0.32 -17.37 -13.18
N ARG A 146 0.62 -17.58 -14.10
CA ARG A 146 0.61 -16.99 -15.44
C ARG A 146 -0.68 -17.31 -16.18
N LYS A 147 -1.13 -18.59 -16.15
CA LYS A 147 -2.37 -19.01 -16.80
C LYS A 147 -3.60 -18.33 -16.19
N CYS A 148 -3.62 -18.12 -14.87
CA CYS A 148 -4.68 -17.34 -14.23
C CYS A 148 -4.64 -15.88 -14.70
N MET A 149 -3.48 -15.23 -14.72
CA MET A 149 -3.31 -13.85 -15.21
C MET A 149 -3.71 -13.71 -16.67
N SER A 150 -3.37 -14.67 -17.55
CA SER A 150 -3.75 -14.64 -18.98
C SER A 150 -5.27 -14.73 -19.20
N SER A 151 -6.05 -15.12 -18.20
CA SER A 151 -7.52 -15.17 -18.30
C SER A 151 -8.21 -13.81 -18.06
N PHE A 152 -7.46 -12.78 -17.68
CA PHE A 152 -7.95 -11.41 -17.57
C PHE A 152 -7.74 -10.66 -18.89
N ASP A 153 -8.56 -9.64 -19.13
CA ASP A 153 -8.37 -8.75 -20.29
C ASP A 153 -7.17 -7.82 -20.07
N ASN A 154 -6.85 -7.52 -18.82
CA ASN A 154 -5.69 -6.73 -18.46
C ASN A 154 -5.21 -7.07 -17.03
N VAL A 155 -3.90 -7.08 -16.84
CA VAL A 155 -3.24 -7.20 -15.53
C VAL A 155 -2.45 -5.93 -15.27
N ILE A 156 -2.93 -5.11 -14.34
CA ILE A 156 -2.29 -3.85 -13.94
C ILE A 156 -1.17 -4.14 -12.96
N CYS A 157 0.04 -3.73 -13.28
CA CYS A 157 1.17 -3.67 -12.38
C CYS A 157 1.36 -2.24 -11.87
N VAL A 158 1.62 -2.06 -10.56
CA VAL A 158 1.72 -0.73 -9.93
C VAL A 158 3.00 0.03 -10.28
N SER A 159 3.97 -0.65 -10.88
CA SER A 159 5.25 -0.09 -11.34
C SER A 159 5.85 -0.97 -12.44
N GLU A 160 6.82 -0.44 -13.18
CA GLU A 160 7.61 -1.22 -14.15
C GLU A 160 8.44 -2.29 -13.44
N CYS A 161 9.01 -1.96 -12.27
CA CYS A 161 9.67 -2.93 -11.40
C CYS A 161 8.75 -4.11 -11.07
N LYS A 162 7.46 -3.84 -10.75
CA LYS A 162 6.51 -4.92 -10.48
C LYS A 162 6.18 -5.72 -11.74
N ARG A 163 6.05 -5.06 -12.89
CA ARG A 163 5.84 -5.74 -14.18
C ARG A 163 7.00 -6.70 -14.48
N GLN A 164 8.24 -6.21 -14.32
CA GLN A 164 9.43 -7.04 -14.53
C GLN A 164 9.47 -8.23 -13.57
N ALA A 165 9.15 -8.01 -12.29
CA ALA A 165 9.10 -9.09 -11.30
C ALA A 165 8.07 -10.18 -11.64
N VAL A 166 6.91 -9.81 -12.22
CA VAL A 166 5.94 -10.79 -12.74
C VAL A 166 6.51 -11.58 -13.91
N LEU A 167 7.18 -10.90 -14.86
CA LEU A 167 7.81 -11.53 -16.01
C LEU A 167 8.90 -12.53 -15.60
N ASP A 168 9.74 -12.14 -14.64
CA ASP A 168 10.85 -12.97 -14.15
C ASP A 168 10.36 -14.21 -13.40
N TYR A 169 9.28 -14.09 -12.63
CA TYR A 169 8.75 -15.17 -11.82
C TYR A 169 7.80 -16.09 -12.57
N SER A 170 6.74 -15.53 -13.19
CA SER A 170 5.65 -16.31 -13.80
C SER A 170 5.78 -16.41 -15.32
N GLY A 171 6.61 -15.56 -15.95
CA GLY A 171 6.64 -15.35 -17.39
C GLY A 171 5.52 -14.42 -17.88
N ASP A 172 5.54 -14.11 -19.19
CA ASP A 172 4.62 -13.16 -19.78
C ASP A 172 3.20 -13.76 -19.96
N PRO A 173 2.16 -13.22 -19.30
CA PRO A 173 0.77 -13.59 -19.53
C PRO A 173 0.17 -12.94 -20.81
N GLY A 174 0.88 -12.00 -21.46
CA GLY A 174 0.47 -11.34 -22.70
C GLY A 174 -0.44 -10.11 -22.54
N ASN A 175 -0.73 -9.68 -21.30
CA ASN A 175 -1.74 -8.63 -21.02
C ASN A 175 -1.33 -7.70 -19.88
N LEU A 176 -0.02 -7.57 -19.59
CA LEU A 176 0.49 -6.69 -18.54
C LEU A 176 0.44 -5.22 -18.95
N THR A 177 -0.02 -4.36 -18.05
CA THR A 177 -0.02 -2.90 -18.22
C THR A 177 0.47 -2.26 -16.93
N VAL A 178 1.32 -1.24 -17.03
CA VAL A 178 1.73 -0.45 -15.87
C VAL A 178 0.76 0.71 -15.68
N CYS A 179 0.15 0.80 -14.48
CA CYS A 179 -0.57 1.97 -14.02
C CYS A 179 -0.12 2.30 -12.61
N TYR A 180 0.53 3.45 -12.46
CA TYR A 180 0.97 3.93 -11.16
C TYR A 180 -0.22 4.22 -10.23
N ASN A 181 -0.04 3.95 -8.94
CA ASN A 181 -1.09 4.18 -7.95
C ASN A 181 -1.48 5.66 -7.90
N PRO A 182 -2.79 6.00 -7.89
CA PRO A 182 -3.24 7.38 -7.72
C PRO A 182 -2.98 7.84 -6.30
N LEU A 183 -2.69 9.13 -6.13
CA LEU A 183 -2.46 9.79 -4.85
C LEU A 183 -3.36 11.03 -4.77
N ASN A 184 -4.31 11.02 -3.85
CA ASN A 184 -5.21 12.14 -3.62
C ASN A 184 -4.49 13.23 -2.82
N VAL A 185 -3.74 14.08 -3.53
CA VAL A 185 -2.87 15.10 -2.95
C VAL A 185 -3.66 16.06 -2.06
N LEU A 186 -4.86 16.47 -2.50
CA LEU A 186 -5.69 17.41 -1.74
C LEU A 186 -6.21 16.80 -0.45
N ASP A 187 -6.63 15.52 -0.46
CA ASP A 187 -7.05 14.80 0.73
C ASP A 187 -5.89 14.58 1.71
N ILE A 188 -4.70 14.22 1.21
CA ILE A 188 -3.49 14.09 2.03
C ILE A 188 -3.17 15.39 2.77
N ILE A 189 -3.20 16.52 2.05
CA ILE A 189 -2.93 17.84 2.62
C ILE A 189 -4.04 18.24 3.61
N GLU A 190 -5.30 17.99 3.30
CA GLU A 190 -6.40 18.32 4.21
C GLU A 190 -6.33 17.53 5.51
N ARG A 191 -6.13 16.21 5.41
CA ARG A 191 -6.01 15.33 6.56
C ARG A 191 -4.74 15.57 7.39
N SER A 192 -3.71 16.18 6.81
CA SER A 192 -2.49 16.54 7.55
C SER A 192 -2.69 17.68 8.55
N LYS A 193 -3.80 18.41 8.45
CA LYS A 193 -4.17 19.49 9.37
C LYS A 193 -4.94 19.02 10.61
N GLU A 194 -5.31 17.73 10.67
CA GLU A 194 -5.96 17.15 11.83
C GLU A 194 -5.03 17.24 13.06
N GLU A 195 -5.62 17.46 14.24
CA GLU A 195 -4.86 17.54 15.48
C GLU A 195 -4.27 16.17 15.85
N TYR A 196 -3.02 16.16 16.25
CA TYR A 196 -2.33 15.00 16.79
C TYR A 196 -1.44 15.40 17.96
N ILE A 197 -1.46 14.64 19.05
CA ILE A 197 -0.59 14.86 20.21
C ILE A 197 0.77 14.25 19.92
N LEU A 198 1.74 15.11 19.62
CA LEU A 198 3.12 14.70 19.35
C LEU A 198 3.82 14.19 20.61
N PRO A 199 4.84 13.32 20.46
CA PRO A 199 5.71 12.93 21.56
C PRO A 199 6.29 14.14 22.30
N ALA A 200 6.50 13.99 23.62
CA ALA A 200 7.21 14.98 24.41
C ALA A 200 8.74 14.88 24.19
N ASN A 201 9.47 15.97 24.45
CA ASN A 201 10.95 16.03 24.38
C ASN A 201 11.53 15.69 22.99
N VAL A 202 10.99 16.31 21.96
CA VAL A 202 11.45 16.13 20.58
C VAL A 202 12.73 16.91 20.32
N SER A 203 13.75 16.25 19.82
CA SER A 203 14.97 16.88 19.28
C SER A 203 14.92 16.86 17.75
N HIS A 204 15.27 17.98 17.11
CA HIS A 204 15.34 18.10 15.67
C HIS A 204 16.77 17.89 15.14
N PRO A 205 16.93 17.32 13.92
CA PRO A 205 15.85 16.91 13.04
C PRO A 205 15.12 15.66 13.51
N VAL A 206 13.84 15.55 13.17
CA VAL A 206 13.01 14.37 13.38
C VAL A 206 13.02 13.52 12.12
N PHE A 207 13.51 12.31 12.22
CA PHE A 207 13.37 11.27 11.18
C PHE A 207 12.10 10.47 11.42
N ILE A 208 11.31 10.23 10.37
CA ILE A 208 10.07 9.44 10.48
C ILE A 208 10.07 8.28 9.49
N ALA A 209 9.78 7.08 9.98
CA ALA A 209 9.45 5.90 9.17
C ALA A 209 7.97 5.57 9.32
N VAL A 210 7.26 5.33 8.21
CA VAL A 210 5.83 4.97 8.22
C VAL A 210 5.64 3.70 7.42
N ASN A 211 5.47 2.56 8.09
CA ASN A 211 5.34 1.26 7.43
C ASN A 211 4.73 0.21 8.37
N ARG A 212 4.41 -0.98 7.84
CA ARG A 212 4.13 -2.14 8.67
C ARG A 212 5.44 -2.63 9.32
N LEU A 213 5.39 -3.01 10.59
CA LEU A 213 6.55 -3.56 11.29
C LEU A 213 6.72 -5.03 10.93
N VAL A 214 7.28 -5.29 9.74
CA VAL A 214 7.57 -6.61 9.18
C VAL A 214 9.01 -6.67 8.69
N ASP A 215 9.57 -7.86 8.59
CA ASP A 215 10.97 -8.14 8.27
C ASP A 215 11.49 -7.32 7.08
N VAL A 216 10.82 -7.34 5.94
CA VAL A 216 11.25 -6.63 4.72
C VAL A 216 11.33 -5.10 4.84
N LYS A 217 10.81 -4.52 5.93
CA LYS A 217 10.90 -3.08 6.21
C LYS A 217 12.16 -2.71 6.99
N GLU A 218 12.82 -3.68 7.56
CA GLU A 218 14.14 -3.57 8.19
C GLU A 218 14.28 -2.37 9.15
N ASN A 219 13.20 -2.09 9.93
CA ASN A 219 13.23 -1.00 10.89
C ASN A 219 14.34 -1.16 11.93
N ILE A 220 14.83 -2.38 12.15
CA ILE A 220 15.97 -2.65 13.04
C ILE A 220 17.22 -1.87 12.60
N ARG A 221 17.47 -1.72 11.29
CA ARG A 221 18.60 -0.94 10.77
C ARG A 221 18.54 0.53 11.17
N LEU A 222 17.32 1.10 11.26
CA LEU A 222 17.12 2.47 11.73
C LEU A 222 17.47 2.60 13.23
N LEU A 223 17.16 1.58 14.03
CA LEU A 223 17.53 1.53 15.45
C LEU A 223 19.04 1.38 15.63
N GLU A 224 19.71 0.59 14.78
CA GLU A 224 21.17 0.48 14.76
C GLU A 224 21.83 1.83 14.45
N CYS A 225 21.33 2.55 13.46
CA CYS A 225 21.77 3.91 13.16
C CYS A 225 21.53 4.85 14.36
N ALA A 226 20.34 4.82 14.95
CA ALA A 226 20.00 5.66 16.10
C ALA A 226 20.90 5.40 17.30
N LYS A 227 21.25 4.14 17.57
CA LYS A 227 22.18 3.74 18.62
C LYS A 227 23.57 4.38 18.46
N VAL A 228 24.09 4.38 17.24
CA VAL A 228 25.42 4.95 16.95
C VAL A 228 25.38 6.49 16.99
N LEU A 229 24.36 7.09 16.37
CA LEU A 229 24.29 8.54 16.18
C LEU A 229 24.02 9.31 17.47
N ARG A 230 23.22 8.76 18.39
CA ARG A 230 22.88 9.43 19.67
C ARG A 230 24.09 9.76 20.56
N GLU A 231 25.21 9.09 20.33
CA GLU A 231 26.44 9.38 21.07
C GLU A 231 27.01 10.77 20.73
N LYS A 232 26.66 11.32 19.56
CA LYS A 232 27.25 12.55 19.03
C LYS A 232 26.23 13.61 18.62
N TYR A 233 25.00 13.22 18.30
CA TYR A 233 23.98 14.10 17.72
C TYR A 233 22.67 14.05 18.51
N ASP A 234 22.00 15.20 18.59
CA ASP A 234 20.62 15.31 19.09
C ASP A 234 19.67 15.21 17.91
N PHE A 235 18.74 14.26 17.93
CA PHE A 235 17.68 14.04 16.94
C PHE A 235 16.62 13.12 17.52
N SER A 236 15.47 13.03 16.85
CA SER A 236 14.44 12.05 17.17
C SER A 236 14.20 11.11 15.97
N LEU A 237 13.87 9.84 16.28
CA LEU A 237 13.41 8.86 15.30
C LEU A 237 12.01 8.38 15.69
N TRP A 238 11.03 8.65 14.84
CA TRP A 238 9.66 8.18 14.99
C TRP A 238 9.36 7.04 14.03
N ILE A 239 8.79 5.96 14.54
CA ILE A 239 8.37 4.82 13.72
C ILE A 239 6.86 4.65 13.91
N VAL A 240 6.10 4.90 12.83
CA VAL A 240 4.65 4.81 12.77
C VAL A 240 4.26 3.52 12.09
N GLY A 241 3.46 2.70 12.76
CA GLY A 241 2.95 1.45 12.26
C GLY A 241 2.91 0.36 13.32
N ASP A 242 2.47 -0.83 12.90
CA ASP A 242 2.39 -2.02 13.74
C ASP A 242 2.67 -3.27 12.91
N GLY A 243 3.01 -4.39 13.57
CA GLY A 243 3.32 -5.64 12.92
C GLY A 243 4.08 -6.62 13.80
N GLU A 244 4.45 -7.75 13.21
CA GLU A 244 5.08 -8.88 13.91
C GLU A 244 6.45 -8.55 14.50
N GLU A 245 7.16 -7.56 13.95
CA GLU A 245 8.47 -7.12 14.45
C GLU A 245 8.38 -6.13 15.64
N ARG A 246 7.18 -5.72 16.06
CA ARG A 246 7.02 -4.72 17.12
C ARG A 246 7.75 -5.09 18.40
N GLU A 247 7.56 -6.31 18.89
CA GLU A 247 8.17 -6.79 20.13
C GLU A 247 9.71 -6.80 20.02
N ASN A 248 10.26 -7.20 18.88
CA ASN A 248 11.70 -7.20 18.62
C ASN A 248 12.27 -5.78 18.68
N LEU A 249 11.57 -4.81 18.08
CA LEU A 249 11.99 -3.40 18.08
C LEU A 249 11.89 -2.79 19.49
N GLU A 250 10.82 -3.06 20.24
CA GLU A 250 10.65 -2.62 21.63
C GLU A 250 11.77 -3.16 22.53
N ASN A 251 12.10 -4.44 22.39
CA ASN A 251 13.18 -5.09 23.12
C ASN A 251 14.55 -4.44 22.79
N TYR A 252 14.82 -4.17 21.52
CA TYR A 252 16.07 -3.52 21.10
C TYR A 252 16.19 -2.09 21.67
N ILE A 253 15.11 -1.30 21.62
CA ILE A 253 15.03 0.04 22.19
C ILE A 253 15.32 0.01 23.69
N ALA A 254 14.69 -0.91 24.43
CA ALA A 254 14.87 -1.07 25.86
C ALA A 254 16.29 -1.50 26.24
N GLU A 255 16.83 -2.53 25.56
CA GLU A 255 18.19 -3.05 25.79
C GLU A 255 19.24 -1.97 25.61
N HIS A 256 19.11 -1.16 24.55
CA HIS A 256 20.08 -0.11 24.23
C HIS A 256 19.68 1.26 24.79
N LYS A 257 18.58 1.36 25.55
CA LYS A 257 18.08 2.60 26.18
C LYS A 257 17.96 3.77 25.18
N LEU A 258 17.38 3.51 24.00
CA LEU A 258 17.23 4.51 22.94
C LEU A 258 16.11 5.50 23.27
N THR A 259 16.40 6.52 24.07
CA THR A 259 15.45 7.53 24.55
C THR A 259 15.01 8.54 23.48
N ASN A 260 15.68 8.55 22.34
CA ASN A 260 15.39 9.40 21.18
C ASN A 260 14.57 8.66 20.09
N VAL A 261 14.06 7.46 20.39
CA VAL A 261 13.26 6.65 19.47
C VAL A 261 11.87 6.41 20.06
N GLU A 262 10.83 6.65 19.24
CA GLU A 262 9.43 6.42 19.61
C GLU A 262 8.74 5.49 18.61
N LEU A 263 8.14 4.41 19.11
CA LEU A 263 7.22 3.54 18.35
C LEU A 263 5.78 4.02 18.55
N LEU A 264 5.25 4.77 17.59
CA LEU A 264 3.96 5.47 17.70
C LEU A 264 2.74 4.57 17.42
N GLY A 265 2.98 3.30 17.10
CA GLY A 265 1.91 2.34 16.79
C GLY A 265 1.23 2.64 15.46
N TRP A 266 0.21 1.83 15.16
CA TRP A 266 -0.59 2.04 13.97
C TRP A 266 -1.45 3.30 14.09
N GLN A 267 -1.46 4.11 13.04
CA GLN A 267 -2.24 5.34 12.94
C GLN A 267 -3.18 5.26 11.73
N GLU A 268 -4.45 5.57 11.93
CA GLU A 268 -5.43 5.68 10.84
C GLU A 268 -5.11 6.85 9.93
N ASN A 269 -4.65 7.96 10.51
CA ASN A 269 -4.15 9.13 9.80
C ASN A 269 -2.73 9.47 10.24
N PRO A 270 -1.69 9.04 9.48
CA PRO A 270 -0.31 9.35 9.84
C PRO A 270 0.14 10.76 9.39
N TYR A 271 -0.66 11.46 8.59
CA TYR A 271 -0.23 12.69 7.91
C TYR A 271 0.12 13.84 8.86
N PRO A 272 -0.59 14.10 9.98
CA PRO A 272 -0.18 15.11 10.95
C PRO A 272 1.20 14.83 11.55
N ILE A 273 1.50 13.55 11.80
CA ILE A 273 2.80 13.12 12.35
C ILE A 273 3.90 13.29 11.30
N ILE A 274 3.64 12.91 10.05
CA ILE A 274 4.57 13.13 8.93
C ILE A 274 4.86 14.61 8.77
N THR A 275 3.82 15.46 8.87
CA THR A 275 3.97 16.92 8.75
C THR A 275 4.81 17.52 9.87
N ALA A 276 4.80 16.93 11.06
CA ALA A 276 5.60 17.37 12.19
C ALA A 276 7.06 16.90 12.13
N ALA A 277 7.39 15.90 11.32
CA ALA A 277 8.76 15.43 11.12
C ALA A 277 9.54 16.32 10.15
N ASP A 278 10.86 16.13 10.08
CA ASP A 278 11.74 16.86 9.16
C ASP A 278 12.15 16.02 7.95
N TRP A 279 12.39 14.72 8.15
CA TRP A 279 12.84 13.79 7.12
C TRP A 279 12.07 12.48 7.17
N PHE A 280 11.58 12.02 6.02
CA PHE A 280 11.14 10.63 5.88
C PHE A 280 12.34 9.71 5.73
N VAL A 281 12.32 8.54 6.39
CA VAL A 281 13.40 7.55 6.28
C VAL A 281 12.85 6.15 6.00
N SER A 282 13.52 5.38 5.12
CA SER A 282 13.16 3.99 4.85
C SER A 282 14.39 3.11 4.68
N ALA A 283 14.43 2.02 5.45
CA ALA A 283 15.45 0.98 5.39
C ALA A 283 14.98 -0.27 4.63
N SER A 284 13.84 -0.20 3.95
CA SER A 284 13.19 -1.35 3.29
C SER A 284 14.13 -2.06 2.32
N THR A 285 14.09 -3.39 2.34
CA THR A 285 14.74 -4.25 1.32
C THR A 285 13.80 -4.59 0.17
N CYS A 286 12.52 -4.30 0.34
CA CYS A 286 11.50 -4.58 -0.67
C CYS A 286 10.36 -3.57 -0.62
N GLU A 287 10.07 -2.98 -1.78
CA GLU A 287 8.94 -2.11 -2.03
C GLU A 287 8.35 -2.38 -3.42
N THR A 288 7.07 -2.10 -3.58
CA THR A 288 6.39 -2.23 -4.88
C THR A 288 6.08 -0.89 -5.52
N TYR A 289 5.96 0.17 -4.69
CA TYR A 289 5.61 1.50 -5.18
C TYR A 289 6.15 2.65 -4.29
N GLY A 290 6.29 2.42 -2.98
CA GLY A 290 6.77 3.45 -2.05
C GLY A 290 5.73 4.54 -1.77
N LEU A 291 4.47 4.17 -1.51
CA LEU A 291 3.38 5.12 -1.24
C LEU A 291 3.73 6.13 -0.14
N THR A 292 4.24 5.67 0.99
CA THR A 292 4.52 6.50 2.16
C THR A 292 5.61 7.54 1.92
N LEU A 293 6.62 7.22 1.10
CA LEU A 293 7.62 8.20 0.65
C LEU A 293 6.97 9.31 -0.19
N GLN A 294 6.09 8.92 -1.14
CA GLN A 294 5.42 9.91 -1.98
C GLN A 294 4.44 10.78 -1.16
N GLU A 295 3.75 10.20 -0.17
CA GLU A 295 2.91 10.93 0.78
C GLU A 295 3.74 11.92 1.60
N ALA A 296 4.91 11.53 2.09
CA ALA A 296 5.84 12.43 2.78
C ALA A 296 6.31 13.57 1.87
N ASN A 297 6.67 13.27 0.61
CA ASN A 297 7.06 14.31 -0.36
C ASN A 297 5.92 15.28 -0.70
N ILE A 298 4.66 14.81 -0.75
CA ILE A 298 3.48 15.68 -0.90
C ILE A 298 3.35 16.63 0.29
N LEU A 299 3.65 16.17 1.49
CA LEU A 299 3.63 16.94 2.73
C LEU A 299 4.91 17.79 2.95
N GLY A 300 5.75 17.93 1.91
CA GLY A 300 6.95 18.77 1.97
C GLY A 300 8.12 18.14 2.73
N LYS A 301 8.10 16.81 2.96
CA LYS A 301 9.18 16.14 3.68
C LYS A 301 10.12 15.41 2.71
N PRO A 302 11.42 15.77 2.69
CA PRO A 302 12.41 15.04 1.90
C PRO A 302 12.61 13.63 2.44
N GLY A 303 13.04 12.71 1.56
CA GLY A 303 13.29 11.33 1.90
C GLY A 303 14.78 10.98 1.98
N LEU A 304 15.15 10.15 2.95
CA LEU A 304 16.40 9.40 2.96
C LEU A 304 16.03 7.91 2.90
N VAL A 305 16.32 7.23 1.80
CA VAL A 305 15.87 5.85 1.61
C VAL A 305 16.98 4.95 1.08
N ALA A 306 16.98 3.71 1.54
CA ALA A 306 17.83 2.66 0.97
C ALA A 306 17.47 2.45 -0.50
N THR A 307 18.48 2.41 -1.38
CA THR A 307 18.30 2.29 -2.82
C THR A 307 17.56 1.02 -3.19
N LEU A 308 16.45 1.18 -3.89
CA LEU A 308 15.66 0.11 -4.50
C LEU A 308 15.25 0.57 -5.90
N PRO A 309 15.19 -0.34 -6.90
CA PRO A 309 14.79 0.02 -8.27
C PRO A 309 13.45 0.76 -8.34
N VAL A 310 12.51 0.43 -7.47
CA VAL A 310 11.20 1.10 -7.42
C VAL A 310 11.28 2.55 -6.93
N PHE A 311 12.23 2.90 -6.08
CA PHE A 311 12.43 4.29 -5.67
C PHE A 311 13.09 5.11 -6.79
N GLU A 312 14.00 4.49 -7.56
CA GLU A 312 14.57 5.11 -8.76
C GLU A 312 13.50 5.36 -9.83
N GLU A 313 12.52 4.46 -9.95
CA GLU A 313 11.40 4.58 -10.90
C GLU A 313 10.31 5.56 -10.43
N CYS A 314 9.85 5.43 -9.19
CA CYS A 314 8.60 6.04 -8.73
C CYS A 314 8.80 7.30 -7.89
N ALA A 315 9.97 7.52 -7.30
CA ALA A 315 10.24 8.69 -6.48
C ALA A 315 10.63 9.90 -7.33
N ASP A 316 10.32 11.10 -6.80
CA ASP A 316 10.89 12.34 -7.32
C ASP A 316 12.31 12.49 -6.74
N LEU A 317 13.31 12.10 -7.54
CA LEU A 317 14.71 12.08 -7.10
C LEU A 317 15.26 13.44 -6.70
N SER A 318 14.60 14.55 -7.04
CA SER A 318 14.95 15.87 -6.52
C SER A 318 14.58 16.07 -5.04
N LYS A 319 13.77 15.18 -4.49
CA LYS A 319 13.23 15.22 -3.12
C LYS A 319 13.75 14.08 -2.24
N VAL A 320 14.67 13.27 -2.75
CA VAL A 320 15.08 12.02 -2.11
C VAL A 320 16.58 11.84 -2.21
N ILE A 321 17.19 11.45 -1.09
CA ILE A 321 18.56 10.93 -1.04
C ILE A 321 18.47 9.41 -1.10
N LEU A 322 19.04 8.82 -2.15
CA LEU A 322 19.24 7.38 -2.26
C LEU A 322 20.58 7.01 -1.68
N VAL A 323 20.60 6.08 -0.73
CA VAL A 323 21.83 5.57 -0.10
C VAL A 323 21.98 4.08 -0.35
N GLU A 324 23.18 3.56 -0.19
CA GLU A 324 23.41 2.12 -0.26
C GLU A 324 22.44 1.38 0.68
N ASN A 325 21.89 0.26 0.19
CA ASN A 325 20.93 -0.55 0.97
C ASN A 325 21.67 -1.38 2.05
N SER A 326 22.23 -0.65 3.01
CA SER A 326 22.99 -1.18 4.14
C SER A 326 22.80 -0.25 5.36
N VAL A 327 23.15 -0.74 6.55
CA VAL A 327 23.18 0.08 7.76
C VAL A 327 24.18 1.23 7.59
N GLU A 328 25.35 0.96 7.01
CA GLU A 328 26.40 1.97 6.77
C GLU A 328 25.90 3.07 5.81
N GLY A 329 25.22 2.71 4.72
CA GLY A 329 24.65 3.68 3.79
C GLY A 329 23.62 4.60 4.47
N LEU A 330 22.69 4.03 5.25
CA LEU A 330 21.70 4.80 6.03
C LEU A 330 22.39 5.69 7.08
N LEU A 331 23.37 5.15 7.81
CA LEU A 331 24.12 5.88 8.82
C LEU A 331 24.82 7.10 8.20
N ASN A 332 25.52 6.92 7.09
CA ASN A 332 26.22 8.00 6.39
C ASN A 332 25.25 9.06 5.89
N GLY A 333 24.10 8.66 5.29
CA GLY A 333 23.08 9.60 4.86
C GLY A 333 22.47 10.40 6.01
N MET A 334 22.20 9.76 7.15
CA MET A 334 21.73 10.47 8.37
C MET A 334 22.79 11.44 8.90
N ILE A 335 24.08 11.09 8.89
CA ILE A 335 25.17 11.99 9.29
C ILE A 335 25.22 13.24 8.39
N GLU A 336 25.10 13.09 7.09
CA GLU A 336 25.09 14.23 6.15
C GLU A 336 23.94 15.21 6.44
N ILE A 337 22.79 14.69 6.82
CA ILE A 337 21.64 15.50 7.23
C ILE A 337 21.91 16.20 8.57
N LEU A 338 22.39 15.46 9.58
CA LEU A 338 22.69 15.96 10.92
C LEU A 338 23.79 17.03 10.91
N GLU A 339 24.75 16.92 10.01
CA GLU A 339 25.80 17.91 9.80
C GLU A 339 25.40 19.06 8.85
N ASN A 340 24.12 19.14 8.44
CA ASN A 340 23.58 20.15 7.50
C ASN A 340 24.32 20.23 6.15
N LYS A 341 24.91 19.11 5.70
CA LYS A 341 25.61 19.02 4.40
C LYS A 341 24.66 18.90 3.23
N VAL A 342 23.43 18.46 3.49
CA VAL A 342 22.37 18.28 2.47
C VAL A 342 21.18 19.14 2.82
N ARG A 343 20.68 19.89 1.82
CA ARG A 343 19.43 20.66 1.91
C ARG A 343 18.59 20.37 0.70
N ILE A 344 17.40 19.85 0.92
CA ILE A 344 16.39 19.65 -0.12
C ILE A 344 15.25 20.61 0.15
N SER A 345 14.96 21.50 -0.81
CA SER A 345 13.77 22.34 -0.77
C SER A 345 12.68 21.69 -1.60
N ILE A 346 11.53 21.43 -0.99
CA ILE A 346 10.38 20.87 -1.69
C ILE A 346 9.41 22.03 -1.98
N ASP A 347 9.32 22.40 -3.26
CA ASP A 347 8.24 23.26 -3.73
C ASP A 347 6.99 22.42 -3.99
N SER A 348 5.87 22.81 -3.43
CA SER A 348 4.60 22.10 -3.51
C SER A 348 3.52 22.96 -4.16
N ASP A 349 3.51 23.00 -5.49
CA ASP A 349 2.30 23.37 -6.21
C ASP A 349 1.31 22.19 -6.09
N SER A 350 0.45 22.26 -5.07
CA SER A 350 -0.46 21.18 -4.71
C SER A 350 -1.50 20.89 -5.80
N GLU A 351 -1.96 21.89 -6.53
CA GLU A 351 -2.95 21.71 -7.60
C GLU A 351 -2.34 20.98 -8.80
N ARG A 352 -1.17 21.41 -9.25
CA ARG A 352 -0.43 20.75 -10.32
C ARG A 352 -0.05 19.33 -9.95
N LEU A 353 0.36 19.10 -8.70
CA LEU A 353 0.73 17.80 -8.21
C LEU A 353 -0.50 16.87 -8.12
N HIS A 354 -1.66 17.39 -7.71
CA HIS A 354 -2.93 16.67 -7.70
C HIS A 354 -3.35 16.27 -9.12
N ASP A 355 -3.29 17.17 -10.08
CA ASP A 355 -3.62 16.83 -11.47
C ASP A 355 -2.74 15.68 -12.00
N LYS A 356 -1.43 15.77 -11.80
CA LYS A 356 -0.47 14.74 -12.23
C LYS A 356 -0.65 13.39 -11.51
N LEU A 357 -0.75 13.41 -10.18
CA LEU A 357 -0.70 12.18 -9.37
C LEU A 357 -2.08 11.55 -9.15
N TYR A 358 -3.15 12.27 -9.37
CA TYR A 358 -4.51 11.80 -9.18
C TYR A 358 -5.28 11.76 -10.51
N ASN A 359 -5.54 12.92 -11.11
CA ASN A 359 -6.41 13.00 -12.27
C ASN A 359 -5.86 12.28 -13.51
N GLU A 360 -4.58 12.50 -13.86
CA GLU A 360 -3.98 11.83 -15.02
C GLU A 360 -3.87 10.32 -14.80
N ARG A 361 -3.49 9.89 -13.60
CA ARG A 361 -3.42 8.46 -13.26
C ARG A 361 -4.79 7.82 -13.30
N PHE A 362 -5.83 8.46 -12.78
CA PHE A 362 -7.20 7.94 -12.89
C PHE A 362 -7.72 7.89 -14.31
N LYS A 363 -7.38 8.85 -15.19
CA LYS A 363 -7.70 8.77 -16.62
C LYS A 363 -7.10 7.51 -17.26
N GLN A 364 -5.83 7.19 -16.94
CA GLN A 364 -5.18 5.98 -17.42
C GLN A 364 -5.83 4.71 -16.85
N ILE A 365 -6.08 4.67 -15.54
CA ILE A 365 -6.71 3.53 -14.86
C ILE A 365 -8.11 3.29 -15.42
N GLU A 366 -8.93 4.32 -15.55
CA GLU A 366 -10.28 4.23 -16.10
C GLU A 366 -10.27 3.70 -17.53
N LYS A 367 -9.37 4.22 -18.38
CA LYS A 367 -9.16 3.71 -19.73
C LYS A 367 -8.80 2.22 -19.74
N THR A 368 -7.91 1.79 -18.83
CA THR A 368 -7.51 0.38 -18.71
C THR A 368 -8.65 -0.51 -18.23
N ILE A 369 -9.48 -0.02 -17.30
CA ILE A 369 -10.65 -0.74 -16.79
C ILE A 369 -11.74 -0.87 -17.87
N LEU A 370 -11.92 0.15 -18.68
CA LEU A 370 -13.00 0.21 -19.67
C LEU A 370 -12.66 -0.45 -21.03
N GLY A 371 -11.42 -0.41 -21.43
CA GLY A 371 -10.87 -0.87 -22.71
C GLY A 371 -10.85 0.21 -23.75
#